data_3a6d71863db5e54050345ae91c10d865
#
_entry.id   3a6d71863db5e54050345ae91c10d865
#
_cell.length_a   1.000
_cell.length_b   1.000
_cell.length_c   1.000
_cell.angle_alpha   90.00
_cell.angle_beta   90.00
_cell.angle_gamma   90.00
#
_symmetry.space_group_name_H-M   'P 1'
#
loop_
_entity.id
_entity.type
_entity.pdbx_description
1 polymer ?
#
loop_
_entity_poly.entity_id
_entity_poly.type
_entity_poly.pdbx_seq_one_letter_code
_entity_poly.pdbx_strand_id
1 'polypeptide(L)'
;MVRSFLLLAVVASLAADDPAVFRTVVRKQGDDNVHTYRIPGLACSTKGTLLAVFDLRHKHSGDLPADIDVGLMRSTDMGKTWQKMQVIMDYDKNEKDARGNGVGDPSILVDRKTGNIFVAALWSKGNRGWNGSGPGLTPEETGQFVIAKSSDDGLTWAKPMNISATLKGRDAKWRLCFQGPGSGIQLQDGTLVFPAQYRDADAVAHSCFIYSKDGGESWAISAPAIPGKKPTSESMIAQLPDGNLVLTMRDESRPGKRAWAAYEWKGDLGSGKWSEPWWVNPDPTCMASLVSHPKGLLLFSNPNSSRQRIALTIRASTDGGKTWSAGKLLDERPCQYSSMTVLPDGSIGVLYETGPKSGVEQLAFARFPLEWVTQAK
;
A
#
# COMPACT_ATOMS: atom_id res chain seq x y z
N MET A 1 54.61 10.77 -29.98
CA MET A 1 53.60 11.26 -29.00
C MET A 1 52.60 10.15 -28.75
N VAL A 2 52.79 9.42 -27.65
CA VAL A 2 51.90 8.33 -27.26
C VAL A 2 50.90 8.91 -26.26
N ARG A 3 49.61 8.96 -26.61
CA ARG A 3 48.54 9.36 -25.70
C ARG A 3 48.08 8.14 -24.93
N SER A 4 48.43 8.10 -23.63
CA SER A 4 47.86 7.16 -22.67
C SER A 4 46.42 7.52 -22.38
N PHE A 5 45.48 6.65 -22.71
CA PHE A 5 44.10 6.71 -22.23
C PHE A 5 44.05 6.07 -20.84
N LEU A 6 43.81 6.89 -19.81
CA LEU A 6 43.48 6.39 -18.49
C LEU A 6 42.04 5.90 -18.52
N LEU A 7 41.84 4.57 -18.45
CA LEU A 7 40.54 3.98 -18.21
C LEU A 7 40.20 4.18 -16.72
N LEU A 8 39.30 5.12 -16.39
CA LEU A 8 38.72 5.19 -15.08
C LEU A 8 37.75 4.01 -14.91
N ALA A 9 38.19 2.99 -14.19
CA ALA A 9 37.30 1.93 -13.72
C ALA A 9 36.37 2.52 -12.66
N VAL A 10 35.12 2.76 -13.00
CA VAL A 10 34.07 3.02 -12.02
C VAL A 10 33.84 1.71 -11.26
N VAL A 11 34.46 1.58 -10.11
CA VAL A 11 34.14 0.54 -9.13
C VAL A 11 32.76 0.89 -8.59
N ALA A 12 31.72 0.25 -9.11
CA ALA A 12 30.41 0.26 -8.48
C ALA A 12 30.58 -0.41 -7.10
N SER A 13 30.62 0.39 -6.05
CA SER A 13 30.56 -0.07 -4.67
C SER A 13 29.17 -0.74 -4.51
N LEU A 14 29.14 -2.07 -4.55
CA LEU A 14 28.03 -2.83 -3.98
C LEU A 14 27.98 -2.41 -2.52
N ALA A 15 26.93 -1.66 -2.11
CA ALA A 15 26.69 -1.41 -0.71
C ALA A 15 26.71 -2.77 -0.01
N ALA A 16 27.68 -2.96 0.91
CA ALA A 16 27.81 -4.21 1.64
C ALA A 16 26.48 -4.50 2.32
N ASP A 17 25.95 -5.72 2.16
CA ASP A 17 24.71 -6.13 2.81
C ASP A 17 24.86 -5.90 4.30
N ASP A 18 24.03 -5.02 4.86
CA ASP A 18 24.01 -4.78 6.31
C ASP A 18 23.55 -6.08 7.00
N PRO A 19 24.40 -6.72 7.83
CA PRO A 19 24.09 -8.01 8.45
C PRO A 19 22.86 -7.98 9.36
N ALA A 20 22.44 -6.79 9.79
CA ALA A 20 21.21 -6.60 10.56
C ALA A 20 19.94 -6.70 9.71
N VAL A 21 20.06 -6.72 8.37
CA VAL A 21 18.92 -6.73 7.44
C VAL A 21 18.88 -8.03 6.67
N PHE A 22 17.91 -8.88 6.99
CA PHE A 22 17.59 -10.05 6.17
C PHE A 22 16.86 -9.62 4.89
N ARG A 23 17.20 -10.23 3.73
CA ARG A 23 16.56 -9.96 2.44
C ARG A 23 16.26 -11.24 1.68
N THR A 24 15.14 -11.27 0.97
CA THR A 24 14.82 -12.34 0.02
C THR A 24 13.97 -11.79 -1.13
N VAL A 25 14.05 -12.41 -2.29
CA VAL A 25 13.17 -12.11 -3.42
C VAL A 25 11.93 -12.99 -3.31
N VAL A 26 10.76 -12.36 -3.33
CA VAL A 26 9.46 -13.05 -3.25
C VAL A 26 9.02 -13.49 -4.65
N ARG A 27 9.09 -12.59 -5.63
CA ARG A 27 8.78 -12.86 -7.06
C ARG A 27 9.59 -11.95 -7.97
N LYS A 28 9.88 -12.48 -9.18
CA LYS A 28 10.49 -11.72 -10.28
C LYS A 28 9.56 -11.69 -11.48
N GLN A 29 9.78 -10.73 -12.37
CA GLN A 29 9.12 -10.72 -13.65
C GLN A 29 9.31 -12.06 -14.38
N GLY A 30 8.22 -12.60 -14.93
CA GLY A 30 8.20 -13.88 -15.66
C GLY A 30 8.02 -15.11 -14.78
N ASP A 31 8.16 -15.04 -13.47
CA ASP A 31 7.83 -16.17 -12.58
C ASP A 31 6.36 -16.57 -12.79
N ASP A 32 6.03 -17.85 -12.71
CA ASP A 32 4.68 -18.41 -12.85
C ASP A 32 3.92 -17.92 -14.12
N ASN A 33 4.63 -17.51 -15.18
CA ASN A 33 4.11 -16.91 -16.42
C ASN A 33 3.40 -15.55 -16.22
N VAL A 34 3.63 -14.86 -15.10
CA VAL A 34 3.16 -13.51 -14.85
C VAL A 34 4.20 -12.50 -15.33
N HIS A 35 3.78 -11.56 -16.20
CA HIS A 35 4.71 -10.57 -16.73
C HIS A 35 5.34 -9.70 -15.65
N THR A 36 4.53 -9.19 -14.70
CA THR A 36 5.03 -8.28 -13.66
C THR A 36 4.20 -8.41 -12.38
N TYR A 37 4.88 -8.41 -11.24
CA TYR A 37 4.26 -8.37 -9.91
C TYR A 37 4.37 -6.95 -9.37
N ARG A 38 3.26 -6.33 -8.95
CA ARG A 38 3.24 -4.95 -8.48
C ARG A 38 2.33 -4.74 -7.28
N ILE A 39 2.38 -3.53 -6.71
CA ILE A 39 1.45 -3.02 -5.69
C ILE A 39 1.44 -3.90 -4.44
N PRO A 40 2.57 -3.93 -3.70
CA PRO A 40 2.71 -4.78 -2.53
C PRO A 40 1.82 -4.34 -1.36
N GLY A 41 1.13 -5.28 -0.76
CA GLY A 41 0.51 -5.19 0.57
C GLY A 41 1.08 -6.26 1.49
N LEU A 42 1.40 -5.90 2.74
CA LEU A 42 2.00 -6.82 3.72
C LEU A 42 1.28 -6.71 5.06
N ALA A 43 0.90 -7.84 5.61
CA ALA A 43 0.39 -7.94 6.97
C ALA A 43 0.95 -9.17 7.70
N CYS A 44 0.95 -9.13 9.02
CA CYS A 44 1.22 -10.28 9.87
C CYS A 44 -0.07 -10.71 10.55
N SER A 45 -0.48 -11.97 10.37
CA SER A 45 -1.69 -12.52 10.97
C SER A 45 -1.52 -12.73 12.48
N THR A 46 -2.63 -13.01 13.17
CA THR A 46 -2.62 -13.32 14.62
C THR A 46 -1.87 -14.61 14.95
N LYS A 47 -1.61 -15.48 13.94
CA LYS A 47 -0.80 -16.70 14.06
C LYS A 47 0.68 -16.45 13.73
N GLY A 48 1.08 -15.21 13.42
CA GLY A 48 2.45 -14.87 13.02
C GLY A 48 2.77 -15.17 11.55
N THR A 49 1.78 -15.54 10.74
CA THR A 49 1.94 -15.75 9.30
C THR A 49 2.09 -14.41 8.61
N LEU A 50 3.15 -14.20 7.83
CA LEU A 50 3.26 -13.08 6.90
C LEU A 50 2.39 -13.36 5.68
N LEU A 51 1.62 -12.35 5.29
CA LEU A 51 0.69 -12.36 4.17
C LEU A 51 1.10 -11.26 3.20
N ALA A 52 1.61 -11.62 2.05
CA ALA A 52 2.01 -10.73 0.98
C ALA A 52 0.96 -10.76 -0.13
N VAL A 53 0.26 -9.66 -0.35
CA VAL A 53 -0.68 -9.48 -1.48
C VAL A 53 -0.08 -8.56 -2.52
N PHE A 54 -0.43 -8.75 -3.79
CA PHE A 54 0.09 -7.96 -4.90
C PHE A 54 -0.71 -8.21 -6.19
N ASP A 55 -0.55 -7.31 -7.16
CA ASP A 55 -1.05 -7.49 -8.53
C ASP A 55 -0.28 -8.57 -9.26
N LEU A 56 -1.00 -9.44 -9.96
CA LEU A 56 -0.51 -10.34 -11.01
C LEU A 56 -0.81 -9.72 -12.36
N ARG A 57 0.13 -8.98 -12.94
CA ARG A 57 -0.03 -8.31 -14.24
C ARG A 57 0.42 -9.24 -15.35
N HIS A 58 -0.53 -9.86 -16.06
CA HIS A 58 -0.24 -11.00 -16.95
C HIS A 58 0.43 -10.60 -18.26
N LYS A 59 0.11 -9.44 -18.84
CA LYS A 59 0.58 -9.09 -20.22
C LYS A 59 1.60 -7.96 -20.27
N HIS A 60 1.58 -7.03 -19.32
CA HIS A 60 2.49 -5.87 -19.27
C HIS A 60 2.50 -5.27 -17.85
N SER A 61 3.39 -4.34 -17.60
CA SER A 61 3.54 -3.69 -16.27
C SER A 61 2.53 -2.55 -15.99
N GLY A 62 1.66 -2.21 -16.96
CA GLY A 62 0.69 -1.12 -16.86
C GLY A 62 -0.43 -1.40 -15.87
N ASP A 63 -1.09 -0.35 -15.39
CA ASP A 63 -2.21 -0.39 -14.46
C ASP A 63 -3.53 -0.80 -15.15
N LEU A 64 -4.60 -0.92 -14.37
CA LEU A 64 -5.97 -1.10 -14.89
C LEU A 64 -6.36 0.04 -15.84
N PRO A 65 -7.05 -0.25 -16.96
CA PRO A 65 -7.66 -1.53 -17.34
C PRO A 65 -6.63 -2.47 -17.97
N ALA A 66 -6.53 -3.67 -17.44
CA ALA A 66 -5.67 -4.73 -17.94
C ALA A 66 -6.08 -6.09 -17.35
N ASP A 67 -5.55 -7.17 -17.89
CA ASP A 67 -5.62 -8.53 -17.35
C ASP A 67 -4.72 -8.58 -16.10
N ILE A 68 -5.33 -8.32 -14.94
CA ILE A 68 -4.70 -8.23 -13.63
C ILE A 68 -5.54 -8.98 -12.61
N ASP A 69 -4.88 -9.81 -11.79
CA ASP A 69 -5.47 -10.50 -10.65
C ASP A 69 -4.81 -10.06 -9.34
N VAL A 70 -5.43 -10.40 -8.21
CA VAL A 70 -4.81 -10.26 -6.90
C VAL A 70 -4.22 -11.59 -6.45
N GLY A 71 -2.91 -11.61 -6.30
CA GLY A 71 -2.15 -12.73 -5.77
C GLY A 71 -1.88 -12.61 -4.27
N LEU A 72 -1.72 -13.76 -3.61
CA LEU A 72 -1.31 -13.88 -2.21
C LEU A 72 -0.20 -14.91 -2.07
N MET A 73 0.81 -14.58 -1.29
CA MET A 73 1.79 -15.54 -0.78
C MET A 73 1.87 -15.48 0.73
N ARG A 74 2.10 -16.65 1.35
CA ARG A 74 2.18 -16.80 2.81
C ARG A 74 3.58 -17.24 3.22
N SER A 75 4.08 -16.75 4.35
CA SER A 75 5.30 -17.22 5.01
C SER A 75 5.03 -17.47 6.49
N THR A 76 5.38 -18.66 6.98
CA THR A 76 5.24 -19.06 8.39
C THR A 76 6.58 -19.06 9.13
N ASP A 77 7.65 -18.59 8.50
CA ASP A 77 9.01 -18.59 9.01
C ASP A 77 9.65 -17.17 8.99
N MET A 78 8.80 -16.15 9.18
CA MET A 78 9.19 -14.73 9.20
C MET A 78 9.87 -14.25 7.90
N GLY A 79 9.36 -14.71 6.75
CA GLY A 79 9.79 -14.28 5.42
C GLY A 79 11.03 -15.00 4.88
N LYS A 80 11.52 -16.06 5.53
CA LYS A 80 12.65 -16.85 5.02
C LYS A 80 12.25 -17.62 3.76
N THR A 81 11.07 -18.24 3.79
CA THR A 81 10.49 -18.93 2.65
C THR A 81 9.03 -18.51 2.43
N TRP A 82 8.58 -18.59 1.18
CA TRP A 82 7.23 -18.24 0.77
C TRP A 82 6.54 -19.42 0.13
N GLN A 83 5.31 -19.70 0.58
CA GLN A 83 4.49 -20.80 0.07
C GLN A 83 4.05 -20.51 -1.37
N LYS A 84 3.46 -21.53 -2.02
CA LYS A 84 2.91 -21.40 -3.37
C LYS A 84 1.92 -20.24 -3.44
N MET A 85 2.02 -19.43 -4.49
CA MET A 85 1.12 -18.33 -4.77
C MET A 85 -0.33 -18.83 -4.96
N GLN A 86 -1.26 -18.07 -4.40
CA GLN A 86 -2.71 -18.23 -4.61
C GLN A 86 -3.22 -17.02 -5.38
N VAL A 87 -4.14 -17.22 -6.32
CA VAL A 87 -4.96 -16.16 -6.89
C VAL A 87 -6.21 -16.05 -6.02
N ILE A 88 -6.40 -14.93 -5.35
CA ILE A 88 -7.48 -14.72 -4.38
C ILE A 88 -8.64 -13.88 -4.92
N MET A 89 -8.39 -13.10 -5.97
CA MET A 89 -9.42 -12.42 -6.76
C MET A 89 -9.04 -12.49 -8.23
N ASP A 90 -10.00 -12.93 -9.05
CA ASP A 90 -9.88 -13.08 -10.50
C ASP A 90 -11.30 -12.88 -11.07
N TYR A 91 -11.48 -11.87 -11.89
CA TYR A 91 -12.79 -11.48 -12.43
C TYR A 91 -12.97 -11.80 -13.90
N ASP A 92 -11.97 -12.41 -14.55
CA ASP A 92 -12.01 -12.77 -15.95
C ASP A 92 -11.88 -14.27 -16.24
N LYS A 93 -11.66 -15.08 -15.20
CA LYS A 93 -11.40 -16.53 -15.27
C LYS A 93 -12.35 -17.33 -16.18
N ASN A 94 -13.60 -16.87 -16.31
CA ASN A 94 -14.64 -17.54 -17.10
C ASN A 94 -15.11 -16.71 -18.30
N GLU A 95 -14.48 -15.58 -18.60
CA GLU A 95 -14.87 -14.69 -19.67
C GLU A 95 -14.05 -14.93 -20.95
N LYS A 96 -14.72 -15.19 -22.07
CA LYS A 96 -14.08 -15.40 -23.37
C LYS A 96 -13.39 -14.14 -23.92
N ASP A 97 -13.79 -12.96 -23.45
CA ASP A 97 -13.23 -11.66 -23.83
C ASP A 97 -12.92 -10.83 -22.58
N ALA A 98 -11.86 -11.21 -21.90
CA ALA A 98 -11.38 -10.62 -20.65
C ALA A 98 -10.65 -9.27 -20.85
N ARG A 99 -10.72 -8.66 -22.03
CA ARG A 99 -10.00 -7.42 -22.32
C ARG A 99 -10.39 -6.29 -21.37
N GLY A 100 -9.45 -5.92 -20.46
CA GLY A 100 -9.61 -4.87 -19.49
C GLY A 100 -10.52 -5.21 -18.30
N ASN A 101 -10.90 -6.48 -18.12
CA ASN A 101 -11.61 -6.92 -16.92
C ASN A 101 -10.59 -7.45 -15.91
N GLY A 102 -10.15 -6.62 -14.99
CA GLY A 102 -9.13 -6.98 -14.02
C GLY A 102 -9.39 -6.41 -12.65
N VAL A 103 -8.69 -6.94 -11.65
CA VAL A 103 -8.76 -6.51 -10.25
C VAL A 103 -7.35 -6.30 -9.70
N GLY A 104 -7.10 -5.13 -9.07
CA GLY A 104 -5.76 -4.79 -8.61
C GLY A 104 -5.73 -3.74 -7.51
N ASP A 105 -4.53 -3.21 -7.27
CA ASP A 105 -4.22 -2.26 -6.21
C ASP A 105 -4.57 -2.79 -4.79
N PRO A 106 -4.16 -4.02 -4.39
CA PRO A 106 -4.62 -4.63 -3.17
C PRO A 106 -4.18 -3.90 -1.90
N SER A 107 -5.05 -3.93 -0.89
CA SER A 107 -4.76 -3.51 0.48
C SER A 107 -5.20 -4.60 1.45
N ILE A 108 -4.32 -5.01 2.39
CA ILE A 108 -4.59 -6.10 3.32
C ILE A 108 -4.78 -5.59 4.74
N LEU A 109 -5.74 -6.18 5.48
CA LEU A 109 -6.02 -5.86 6.88
C LEU A 109 -6.27 -7.14 7.67
N VAL A 110 -5.72 -7.21 8.89
CA VAL A 110 -5.96 -8.28 9.84
C VAL A 110 -6.80 -7.76 11.00
N ASP A 111 -7.97 -8.35 11.22
CA ASP A 111 -8.74 -8.18 12.44
C ASP A 111 -8.11 -9.03 13.55
N ARG A 112 -7.40 -8.38 14.45
CA ARG A 112 -6.66 -9.04 15.54
C ARG A 112 -7.58 -9.65 16.59
N LYS A 113 -8.85 -9.21 16.65
CA LYS A 113 -9.84 -9.72 17.60
C LYS A 113 -10.41 -11.06 17.17
N THR A 114 -10.66 -11.25 15.88
CA THR A 114 -11.27 -12.47 15.32
C THR A 114 -10.27 -13.37 14.57
N GLY A 115 -9.13 -12.82 14.13
CA GLY A 115 -8.19 -13.46 13.24
C GLY A 115 -8.61 -13.40 11.75
N ASN A 116 -9.74 -12.77 11.43
CA ASN A 116 -10.16 -12.58 10.04
C ASN A 116 -9.18 -11.69 9.29
N ILE A 117 -9.02 -11.99 8.01
CA ILE A 117 -8.17 -11.24 7.09
C ILE A 117 -9.05 -10.69 5.99
N PHE A 118 -8.86 -9.41 5.67
CA PHE A 118 -9.58 -8.74 4.60
C PHE A 118 -8.58 -8.26 3.55
N VAL A 119 -8.90 -8.46 2.27
CA VAL A 119 -8.16 -7.86 1.16
C VAL A 119 -9.13 -7.04 0.34
N ALA A 120 -8.87 -5.74 0.29
CA ALA A 120 -9.60 -4.77 -0.52
C ALA A 120 -8.90 -4.60 -1.87
N ALA A 121 -9.66 -4.41 -2.96
CA ALA A 121 -9.11 -4.20 -4.29
C ALA A 121 -10.06 -3.38 -5.17
N LEU A 122 -9.53 -2.84 -6.28
CA LEU A 122 -10.29 -2.17 -7.33
C LEU A 122 -10.58 -3.16 -8.46
N TRP A 123 -11.85 -3.49 -8.68
CA TRP A 123 -12.30 -4.23 -9.86
C TRP A 123 -12.69 -3.27 -10.98
N SER A 124 -12.08 -3.42 -12.15
CA SER A 124 -12.35 -2.65 -13.36
C SER A 124 -12.99 -3.55 -14.40
N LYS A 125 -14.28 -3.34 -14.69
CA LYS A 125 -14.94 -4.00 -15.81
C LYS A 125 -14.69 -3.20 -17.11
N GLY A 126 -13.94 -3.77 -18.05
CA GLY A 126 -13.45 -3.04 -19.21
C GLY A 126 -12.64 -1.80 -18.79
N ASN A 127 -12.85 -0.67 -19.43
CA ASN A 127 -12.12 0.56 -19.13
C ASN A 127 -12.78 1.34 -17.95
N ARG A 128 -12.78 0.76 -16.75
CA ARG A 128 -13.30 1.41 -15.52
C ARG A 128 -12.24 1.57 -14.43
N GLY A 129 -10.98 1.73 -14.84
CA GLY A 129 -9.89 2.12 -13.96
C GLY A 129 -9.89 3.63 -13.66
N TRP A 130 -8.73 4.15 -13.28
CA TRP A 130 -8.53 5.53 -12.85
C TRP A 130 -9.10 6.59 -13.82
N ASN A 131 -8.82 6.48 -15.11
CA ASN A 131 -9.26 7.46 -16.11
C ASN A 131 -10.61 7.14 -16.76
N GLY A 132 -11.01 5.87 -16.79
CA GLY A 132 -12.20 5.41 -17.50
C GLY A 132 -13.46 5.33 -16.64
N SER A 133 -13.34 5.52 -15.32
CA SER A 133 -14.50 5.57 -14.41
C SER A 133 -15.28 6.87 -14.57
N GLY A 134 -16.60 6.76 -14.59
CA GLY A 134 -17.55 7.85 -14.61
C GLY A 134 -18.41 7.93 -13.35
N PRO A 135 -19.34 8.90 -13.28
CA PRO A 135 -20.41 8.88 -12.29
C PRO A 135 -21.23 7.60 -12.40
N GLY A 136 -21.91 7.23 -11.32
CA GLY A 136 -22.76 6.03 -11.26
C GLY A 136 -22.27 5.01 -10.25
N LEU A 137 -22.95 3.87 -10.16
CA LEU A 137 -22.75 2.86 -9.12
C LEU A 137 -22.45 1.46 -9.68
N THR A 138 -22.76 1.22 -10.95
CA THR A 138 -22.64 -0.10 -11.58
C THR A 138 -21.23 -0.37 -12.13
N PRO A 139 -20.85 -1.62 -12.33
CA PRO A 139 -19.55 -1.97 -12.95
C PRO A 139 -19.40 -1.41 -14.38
N GLU A 140 -20.49 -1.17 -15.08
CA GLU A 140 -20.51 -0.58 -16.43
C GLU A 140 -20.19 0.92 -16.42
N GLU A 141 -20.38 1.59 -15.29
CA GLU A 141 -20.20 3.04 -15.13
C GLU A 141 -18.88 3.40 -14.48
N THR A 142 -18.45 2.62 -13.47
CA THR A 142 -17.33 2.96 -12.59
C THR A 142 -16.61 1.72 -12.08
N GLY A 143 -15.34 1.87 -11.74
CA GLY A 143 -14.59 0.85 -11.03
C GLY A 143 -15.23 0.52 -9.67
N GLN A 144 -15.11 -0.72 -9.25
CA GLN A 144 -15.80 -1.28 -8.10
C GLN A 144 -14.83 -1.54 -6.95
N PHE A 145 -15.17 -1.06 -5.76
CA PHE A 145 -14.47 -1.34 -4.53
C PHE A 145 -14.93 -2.69 -3.99
N VAL A 146 -14.04 -3.69 -4.00
CA VAL A 146 -14.36 -5.05 -3.58
C VAL A 146 -13.51 -5.47 -2.39
N ILE A 147 -14.05 -6.30 -1.49
CA ILE A 147 -13.34 -6.82 -0.32
C ILE A 147 -13.56 -8.33 -0.23
N ALA A 148 -12.48 -9.11 -0.26
CA ALA A 148 -12.48 -10.53 0.06
C ALA A 148 -12.13 -10.74 1.53
N LYS A 149 -12.68 -11.82 2.14
CA LYS A 149 -12.47 -12.20 3.55
C LYS A 149 -11.96 -13.63 3.64
N SER A 150 -10.98 -13.86 4.51
CA SER A 150 -10.52 -15.17 4.94
C SER A 150 -10.69 -15.30 6.45
N SER A 151 -11.13 -16.45 6.94
CA SER A 151 -11.24 -16.78 8.36
C SER A 151 -10.29 -17.91 8.81
N ASP A 152 -9.41 -18.36 7.94
CA ASP A 152 -8.52 -19.50 8.13
C ASP A 152 -7.04 -19.18 7.87
N ASP A 153 -6.62 -17.96 8.25
CA ASP A 153 -5.24 -17.51 8.10
C ASP A 153 -4.79 -17.33 6.63
N GLY A 154 -5.73 -16.99 5.74
CA GLY A 154 -5.46 -16.78 4.32
C GLY A 154 -5.31 -18.04 3.49
N LEU A 155 -5.78 -19.20 3.99
CA LEU A 155 -5.77 -20.47 3.25
C LEU A 155 -6.89 -20.52 2.22
N THR A 156 -8.08 -20.05 2.59
CA THR A 156 -9.25 -19.96 1.69
C THR A 156 -9.90 -18.58 1.79
N TRP A 157 -10.61 -18.18 0.74
CA TRP A 157 -11.19 -16.86 0.60
C TRP A 157 -12.66 -16.94 0.18
N ALA A 158 -13.50 -16.16 0.85
CA ALA A 158 -14.89 -15.99 0.45
C ALA A 158 -14.99 -15.15 -0.84
N LYS A 159 -16.11 -15.27 -1.55
CA LYS A 159 -16.41 -14.40 -2.71
C LYS A 159 -16.34 -12.94 -2.28
N PRO A 160 -15.65 -12.06 -3.04
CA PRO A 160 -15.54 -10.65 -2.69
C PRO A 160 -16.90 -9.96 -2.59
N MET A 161 -17.06 -9.16 -1.52
CA MET A 161 -18.19 -8.25 -1.34
C MET A 161 -17.92 -6.95 -2.10
N ASN A 162 -18.89 -6.47 -2.86
CA ASN A 162 -18.82 -5.17 -3.53
C ASN A 162 -19.47 -4.10 -2.66
N ILE A 163 -18.67 -3.12 -2.22
CA ILE A 163 -19.11 -2.03 -1.33
C ILE A 163 -19.24 -0.67 -2.03
N SER A 164 -19.06 -0.62 -3.35
CA SER A 164 -19.06 0.64 -4.12
C SER A 164 -20.35 1.44 -3.96
N ALA A 165 -21.50 0.79 -4.07
CA ALA A 165 -22.79 1.45 -3.94
C ALA A 165 -23.00 2.05 -2.54
N THR A 166 -22.56 1.37 -1.50
CA THR A 166 -22.63 1.86 -0.10
C THR A 166 -21.79 3.12 0.09
N LEU A 167 -20.56 3.13 -0.42
CA LEU A 167 -19.63 4.25 -0.24
C LEU A 167 -19.96 5.44 -1.14
N LYS A 168 -20.17 5.20 -2.43
CA LYS A 168 -20.52 6.22 -3.42
C LYS A 168 -21.96 6.71 -3.30
N GLY A 169 -22.84 5.97 -2.61
CA GLY A 169 -24.22 6.40 -2.35
C GLY A 169 -24.32 7.72 -1.57
N ARG A 170 -23.25 8.17 -0.92
CA ARG A 170 -23.16 9.52 -0.34
C ARG A 170 -23.17 10.62 -1.43
N ASP A 171 -22.53 10.35 -2.56
CA ASP A 171 -22.54 11.23 -3.74
C ASP A 171 -22.27 10.41 -5.01
N ALA A 172 -23.34 10.02 -5.68
CA ALA A 172 -23.30 9.25 -6.94
C ALA A 172 -22.59 9.98 -8.09
N LYS A 173 -22.30 11.28 -7.94
CA LYS A 173 -21.53 12.06 -8.92
C LYS A 173 -20.03 11.76 -8.86
N TRP A 174 -19.53 11.14 -7.78
CA TRP A 174 -18.14 10.70 -7.75
C TRP A 174 -17.85 9.74 -8.91
N ARG A 175 -16.69 9.92 -9.51
CA ARG A 175 -16.27 9.09 -10.64
C ARG A 175 -15.72 7.75 -10.20
N LEU A 176 -14.96 7.70 -9.10
CA LEU A 176 -14.30 6.49 -8.63
C LEU A 176 -14.14 6.57 -7.11
N CYS A 177 -14.24 5.42 -6.43
CA CYS A 177 -13.90 5.27 -5.02
C CYS A 177 -13.27 3.90 -4.80
N PHE A 178 -12.10 3.84 -4.18
CA PHE A 178 -11.40 2.59 -3.88
C PHE A 178 -10.35 2.79 -2.77
N GLN A 179 -9.70 1.71 -2.33
CA GLN A 179 -8.71 1.72 -1.27
C GLN A 179 -7.40 2.42 -1.66
N GLY A 180 -6.64 2.87 -0.67
CA GLY A 180 -5.20 3.09 -0.80
C GLY A 180 -4.50 1.72 -0.79
N PRO A 181 -3.59 1.42 -1.74
CA PRO A 181 -2.91 0.14 -1.77
C PRO A 181 -1.97 -0.04 -0.57
N GLY A 182 -1.62 -1.29 -0.24
CA GLY A 182 -0.73 -1.60 0.87
C GLY A 182 -1.43 -2.28 2.05
N SER A 183 -1.71 -1.60 3.15
CA SER A 183 -2.38 -2.20 4.29
C SER A 183 -3.33 -1.26 5.02
N GLY A 184 -4.41 -1.84 5.55
CA GLY A 184 -5.29 -1.23 6.55
C GLY A 184 -4.82 -1.53 7.97
N ILE A 185 -5.55 -1.02 8.95
CA ILE A 185 -5.27 -1.19 10.38
C ILE A 185 -6.55 -1.53 11.14
N GLN A 186 -6.39 -2.16 12.31
CA GLN A 186 -7.43 -2.23 13.32
C GLN A 186 -7.10 -1.24 14.44
N LEU A 187 -8.06 -0.40 14.80
CA LEU A 187 -7.94 0.56 15.90
C LEU A 187 -8.01 -0.15 17.26
N GLN A 188 -7.59 0.54 18.31
CA GLN A 188 -7.62 0.01 19.69
C GLN A 188 -9.04 -0.36 20.16
N ASP A 189 -10.07 0.29 19.66
CA ASP A 189 -11.48 -0.03 19.95
C ASP A 189 -12.03 -1.22 19.15
N GLY A 190 -11.23 -1.76 18.20
CA GLY A 190 -11.60 -2.86 17.33
C GLY A 190 -12.13 -2.44 15.96
N THR A 191 -12.31 -1.14 15.70
CA THR A 191 -12.73 -0.63 14.39
C THR A 191 -11.71 -0.99 13.32
N LEU A 192 -12.17 -1.54 12.20
CA LEU A 192 -11.33 -1.83 11.03
C LEU A 192 -11.27 -0.60 10.13
N VAL A 193 -10.08 -0.26 9.63
CA VAL A 193 -9.87 0.94 8.80
C VAL A 193 -8.99 0.60 7.61
N PHE A 194 -9.45 0.93 6.40
CA PHE A 194 -8.61 1.00 5.20
C PHE A 194 -8.37 2.45 4.81
N PRO A 195 -7.12 2.83 4.45
CA PRO A 195 -6.93 4.06 3.69
C PRO A 195 -7.71 3.96 2.38
N ALA A 196 -8.26 5.06 1.92
CA ALA A 196 -9.09 5.10 0.73
C ALA A 196 -8.89 6.40 -0.04
N GLN A 197 -9.39 6.42 -1.26
CA GLN A 197 -9.39 7.57 -2.13
C GLN A 197 -10.64 7.59 -3.00
N TYR A 198 -11.04 8.78 -3.42
CA TYR A 198 -12.09 8.92 -4.42
C TYR A 198 -11.77 10.05 -5.40
N ARG A 199 -12.35 9.99 -6.58
CA ARG A 199 -12.37 11.09 -7.54
C ARG A 199 -13.76 11.69 -7.55
N ASP A 200 -13.86 12.98 -7.28
CA ASP A 200 -15.13 13.72 -7.26
C ASP A 200 -15.71 13.95 -8.68
N ALA A 201 -16.79 14.71 -8.77
CA ALA A 201 -17.46 15.04 -10.04
C ALA A 201 -16.52 15.78 -11.03
N ASP A 202 -15.61 16.60 -10.51
CA ASP A 202 -14.61 17.35 -11.28
C ASP A 202 -13.36 16.51 -11.59
N ALA A 203 -13.36 15.23 -11.23
CA ALA A 203 -12.23 14.31 -11.33
C ALA A 203 -11.01 14.66 -10.44
N VAL A 204 -11.19 15.52 -9.45
CA VAL A 204 -10.18 15.79 -8.44
C VAL A 204 -10.08 14.58 -7.50
N ALA A 205 -8.86 14.14 -7.24
CA ALA A 205 -8.60 13.02 -6.34
C ALA A 205 -8.51 13.49 -4.88
N HIS A 206 -9.10 12.71 -3.97
CA HIS A 206 -9.13 12.99 -2.53
C HIS A 206 -8.76 11.75 -1.74
N SER A 207 -7.77 11.87 -0.85
CA SER A 207 -7.44 10.85 0.14
C SER A 207 -8.40 10.92 1.33
N CYS A 208 -8.83 9.75 1.80
CA CYS A 208 -9.72 9.58 2.94
C CYS A 208 -9.46 8.20 3.58
N PHE A 209 -10.35 7.72 4.41
CA PHE A 209 -10.38 6.33 4.86
C PHE A 209 -11.81 5.80 4.89
N ILE A 210 -11.94 4.48 4.81
CA ILE A 210 -13.18 3.77 5.12
C ILE A 210 -13.00 2.99 6.42
N TYR A 211 -14.10 2.77 7.13
CA TYR A 211 -14.08 2.07 8.40
C TYR A 211 -15.30 1.19 8.63
N SER A 212 -15.12 0.12 9.41
CA SER A 212 -16.15 -0.81 9.84
C SER A 212 -16.10 -0.99 11.35
N LYS A 213 -17.25 -0.90 12.01
CA LYS A 213 -17.43 -1.12 13.46
C LYS A 213 -18.03 -2.49 13.79
N ASP A 214 -18.42 -3.24 12.78
CA ASP A 214 -19.16 -4.51 12.88
C ASP A 214 -18.38 -5.71 12.31
N GLY A 215 -17.02 -5.64 12.32
CA GLY A 215 -16.17 -6.72 11.88
C GLY A 215 -16.17 -6.94 10.36
N GLY A 216 -16.39 -5.87 9.59
CA GLY A 216 -16.32 -5.87 8.13
C GLY A 216 -17.63 -6.15 7.41
N GLU A 217 -18.76 -6.22 8.14
CA GLU A 217 -20.08 -6.46 7.52
C GLU A 217 -20.62 -5.20 6.82
N SER A 218 -20.38 -4.02 7.40
CA SER A 218 -20.69 -2.73 6.78
C SER A 218 -19.52 -1.75 6.85
N TRP A 219 -19.48 -0.83 5.89
CA TRP A 219 -18.41 0.15 5.75
C TRP A 219 -18.94 1.57 5.56
N ALA A 220 -18.32 2.50 6.24
CA ALA A 220 -18.55 3.94 6.10
C ALA A 220 -17.29 4.64 5.61
N ILE A 221 -17.44 5.86 5.08
CA ILE A 221 -16.32 6.66 4.54
C ILE A 221 -16.19 7.98 5.28
N SER A 222 -14.96 8.40 5.58
CA SER A 222 -14.65 9.70 6.20
C SER A 222 -14.79 10.86 5.21
N ALA A 223 -14.76 12.09 5.73
CA ALA A 223 -14.49 13.28 4.92
C ALA A 223 -13.08 13.20 4.30
N PRO A 224 -12.80 13.95 3.20
CA PRO A 224 -11.47 14.01 2.60
C PRO A 224 -10.47 14.67 3.57
N ALA A 225 -9.24 14.16 3.59
CA ALA A 225 -8.17 14.66 4.47
C ALA A 225 -7.74 16.09 4.11
N ILE A 226 -7.77 16.42 2.83
CA ILE A 226 -7.54 17.77 2.32
C ILE A 226 -8.73 18.14 1.45
N PRO A 227 -9.62 19.02 1.92
CA PRO A 227 -10.77 19.45 1.14
C PRO A 227 -10.37 20.41 0.00
N GLY A 228 -11.27 20.57 -0.98
CA GLY A 228 -11.10 21.51 -2.09
C GLY A 228 -10.34 20.91 -3.28
N LYS A 229 -9.65 21.74 -4.05
CA LYS A 229 -9.05 21.36 -5.35
C LYS A 229 -7.59 20.88 -5.27
N LYS A 230 -7.07 20.59 -4.08
CA LYS A 230 -5.72 20.05 -3.94
C LYS A 230 -5.72 18.54 -4.06
N PRO A 231 -5.24 17.97 -5.17
CA PRO A 231 -5.41 16.55 -5.44
C PRO A 231 -4.46 15.71 -4.60
N THR A 232 -5.01 14.79 -3.80
CA THR A 232 -4.27 13.72 -3.11
C THR A 232 -4.90 12.37 -3.42
N SER A 233 -4.09 11.32 -3.48
CA SER A 233 -4.55 9.99 -3.89
C SER A 233 -4.14 8.90 -2.90
N GLU A 234 -3.32 7.96 -3.31
CA GLU A 234 -2.87 6.82 -2.52
C GLU A 234 -2.33 7.25 -1.16
N SER A 235 -2.80 6.59 -0.12
CA SER A 235 -2.53 6.98 1.26
C SER A 235 -2.30 5.76 2.16
N MET A 236 -1.66 6.00 3.30
CA MET A 236 -1.54 5.05 4.39
C MET A 236 -1.94 5.72 5.69
N ILE A 237 -2.51 4.92 6.59
CA ILE A 237 -3.05 5.39 7.86
C ILE A 237 -2.39 4.67 9.04
N ALA A 238 -2.18 5.37 10.15
CA ALA A 238 -1.70 4.79 11.39
C ALA A 238 -2.45 5.40 12.57
N GLN A 239 -2.64 4.61 13.66
CA GLN A 239 -3.16 5.12 14.91
C GLN A 239 -1.99 5.55 15.80
N LEU A 240 -2.11 6.74 16.39
CA LEU A 240 -1.16 7.30 17.33
C LEU A 240 -1.41 6.75 18.76
N PRO A 241 -0.45 6.86 19.69
CA PRO A 241 -0.62 6.40 21.06
C PRO A 241 -1.78 7.08 21.81
N ASP A 242 -2.14 8.30 21.44
CA ASP A 242 -3.29 9.06 22.01
C ASP A 242 -4.66 8.65 21.44
N GLY A 243 -4.66 7.68 20.50
CA GLY A 243 -5.87 7.18 19.83
C GLY A 243 -6.23 7.93 18.55
N ASN A 244 -5.66 9.10 18.29
CA ASN A 244 -5.86 9.84 17.04
C ASN A 244 -5.25 9.11 15.85
N LEU A 245 -5.61 9.51 14.62
CA LEU A 245 -5.07 8.92 13.42
C LEU A 245 -4.17 9.90 12.69
N VAL A 246 -3.22 9.38 11.94
CA VAL A 246 -2.43 10.15 10.99
C VAL A 246 -2.48 9.47 9.62
N LEU A 247 -2.73 10.27 8.59
CA LEU A 247 -2.76 9.84 7.19
C LEU A 247 -1.58 10.46 6.44
N THR A 248 -0.83 9.64 5.71
CA THR A 248 0.15 10.10 4.74
C THR A 248 -0.39 9.91 3.34
N MET A 249 -0.22 10.90 2.46
CA MET A 249 -0.90 10.98 1.17
C MET A 249 0.07 11.29 0.03
N ARG A 250 -0.14 10.64 -1.09
CA ARG A 250 0.50 10.99 -2.36
C ARG A 250 -0.13 12.28 -2.88
N ASP A 251 0.68 13.33 -3.05
CA ASP A 251 0.22 14.63 -3.57
C ASP A 251 0.39 14.67 -5.08
N GLU A 252 -0.72 14.67 -5.81
CA GLU A 252 -0.73 14.64 -7.28
C GLU A 252 -0.35 15.99 -7.91
N SER A 253 -0.25 17.07 -7.12
CA SER A 253 0.31 18.35 -7.57
C SER A 253 1.84 18.33 -7.70
N ARG A 254 2.49 17.22 -7.29
CA ARG A 254 3.93 16.95 -7.41
C ARG A 254 4.85 17.96 -6.75
N PRO A 255 4.63 18.34 -5.49
CA PRO A 255 5.45 19.33 -4.80
C PRO A 255 6.86 18.82 -4.44
N GLY A 256 7.18 17.53 -4.71
CA GLY A 256 8.42 16.87 -4.31
C GLY A 256 8.49 16.55 -2.81
N LYS A 257 7.36 16.61 -2.11
CA LYS A 257 7.21 16.31 -0.69
C LYS A 257 5.94 15.51 -0.43
N ARG A 258 5.96 14.68 0.60
CA ARG A 258 4.82 13.89 1.07
C ARG A 258 3.84 14.77 1.84
N ALA A 259 2.54 14.63 1.57
CA ALA A 259 1.46 15.27 2.30
C ALA A 259 1.02 14.45 3.51
N TRP A 260 0.60 15.11 4.58
CA TRP A 260 0.16 14.54 5.84
C TRP A 260 -1.02 15.30 6.42
N ALA A 261 -1.89 14.60 7.16
CA ALA A 261 -2.93 15.19 8.00
C ALA A 261 -3.20 14.30 9.20
N ALA A 262 -3.48 14.87 10.36
CA ALA A 262 -3.96 14.17 11.54
C ALA A 262 -5.50 14.18 11.58
N TYR A 263 -6.09 13.14 12.14
CA TYR A 263 -7.55 13.04 12.34
C TYR A 263 -7.85 12.85 13.81
N GLU A 264 -8.48 13.85 14.39
CA GLU A 264 -8.90 13.86 15.79
C GLU A 264 -10.36 13.46 15.89
N TRP A 265 -10.65 12.53 16.80
CA TRP A 265 -12.00 12.03 17.01
C TRP A 265 -12.23 11.63 18.46
N LYS A 266 -13.50 11.68 18.89
CA LYS A 266 -13.93 11.23 20.23
C LYS A 266 -15.27 10.51 20.11
N GLY A 267 -15.32 9.28 20.61
CA GLY A 267 -16.53 8.45 20.62
C GLY A 267 -16.97 7.94 19.25
N ASP A 268 -17.27 8.82 18.31
CA ASP A 268 -17.68 8.44 16.96
C ASP A 268 -16.63 8.82 15.91
N LEU A 269 -16.04 7.81 15.28
CA LEU A 269 -15.04 8.00 14.22
C LEU A 269 -15.58 8.81 13.02
N GLY A 270 -16.88 8.70 12.75
CA GLY A 270 -17.51 9.43 11.63
C GLY A 270 -17.63 10.94 11.86
N SER A 271 -17.54 11.41 13.09
CA SER A 271 -17.67 12.82 13.48
C SER A 271 -16.33 13.54 13.72
N GLY A 272 -15.21 12.85 13.53
CA GLY A 272 -13.87 13.42 13.72
C GLY A 272 -13.53 14.50 12.73
N LYS A 273 -12.41 15.19 12.97
CA LYS A 273 -11.96 16.33 12.16
C LYS A 273 -10.51 16.17 11.75
N TRP A 274 -10.22 16.52 10.51
CA TRP A 274 -8.86 16.63 9.99
C TRP A 274 -8.19 17.92 10.48
N SER A 275 -6.90 17.82 10.82
CA SER A 275 -6.03 18.98 11.07
C SER A 275 -5.72 19.71 9.77
N GLU A 276 -5.12 20.91 9.89
CA GLU A 276 -4.42 21.52 8.77
C GLU A 276 -3.34 20.54 8.26
N PRO A 277 -3.23 20.36 6.92
CA PRO A 277 -2.24 19.46 6.34
C PRO A 277 -0.82 20.04 6.40
N TRP A 278 0.19 19.15 6.41
CA TRP A 278 1.60 19.56 6.34
C TRP A 278 2.37 18.71 5.32
N TRP A 279 3.52 19.23 4.88
CA TRP A 279 4.38 18.56 3.89
C TRP A 279 5.78 18.38 4.44
N VAL A 280 6.19 17.13 4.56
CA VAL A 280 7.53 16.75 5.04
C VAL A 280 7.99 15.49 4.33
N ASN A 281 9.29 15.23 4.33
CA ASN A 281 9.98 14.17 3.61
C ASN A 281 9.95 14.33 2.08
N PRO A 282 11.08 14.11 1.40
CA PRO A 282 11.11 14.04 -0.06
C PRO A 282 10.19 12.94 -0.56
N ASP A 283 9.45 13.22 -1.64
CA ASP A 283 8.54 12.25 -2.25
C ASP A 283 8.44 12.48 -3.77
N PRO A 284 8.67 11.43 -4.59
CA PRO A 284 8.60 11.56 -6.05
C PRO A 284 7.17 11.35 -6.60
N THR A 285 6.14 11.65 -5.83
CA THR A 285 4.75 11.36 -6.15
C THR A 285 4.57 9.84 -6.33
N CYS A 286 4.81 9.13 -5.24
CA CYS A 286 4.74 7.67 -5.20
C CYS A 286 3.93 7.22 -3.99
N MET A 287 3.41 5.98 -4.02
CA MET A 287 2.88 5.32 -2.83
C MET A 287 4.00 5.16 -1.78
N ALA A 288 3.65 5.15 -0.51
CA ALA A 288 4.55 4.99 0.62
C ALA A 288 3.91 4.08 1.67
N SER A 289 4.65 3.62 2.66
CA SER A 289 4.09 2.85 3.77
C SER A 289 4.27 3.55 5.11
N LEU A 290 3.30 3.35 6.00
CA LEU A 290 3.25 3.91 7.34
C LEU A 290 2.74 2.85 8.31
N VAL A 291 3.45 2.62 9.41
CA VAL A 291 3.01 1.73 10.48
C VAL A 291 3.29 2.33 11.86
N SER A 292 2.41 2.05 12.83
CA SER A 292 2.66 2.31 14.24
C SER A 292 3.39 1.11 14.84
N HIS A 293 4.48 1.37 15.55
CA HIS A 293 5.20 0.36 16.32
C HIS A 293 4.72 0.38 17.78
N PRO A 294 4.59 -0.79 18.47
CA PRO A 294 4.13 -0.86 19.87
C PRO A 294 4.94 -0.03 20.87
N LYS A 295 6.20 0.32 20.55
CA LYS A 295 7.02 1.23 21.35
C LYS A 295 6.66 2.73 21.18
N GLY A 296 5.51 3.06 20.58
CA GLY A 296 5.02 4.43 20.41
C GLY A 296 5.64 5.22 19.26
N LEU A 297 6.28 4.53 18.31
CA LEU A 297 6.93 5.14 17.15
C LEU A 297 6.09 4.97 15.90
N LEU A 298 6.11 5.96 15.01
CA LEU A 298 5.73 5.79 13.62
C LEU A 298 6.95 5.41 12.79
N LEU A 299 6.78 4.45 11.89
CA LEU A 299 7.77 4.10 10.87
C LEU A 299 7.18 4.40 9.49
N PHE A 300 8.00 5.03 8.64
CA PHE A 300 7.61 5.46 7.30
C PHE A 300 8.65 4.98 6.29
N SER A 301 8.19 4.41 5.17
CA SER A 301 9.05 4.00 4.06
C SER A 301 8.59 4.62 2.74
N ASN A 302 9.53 5.22 2.02
CA ASN A 302 9.30 5.73 0.68
C ASN A 302 10.62 5.87 -0.11
N PRO A 303 10.56 6.04 -1.46
CA PRO A 303 11.69 6.51 -2.25
C PRO A 303 12.17 7.88 -1.73
N ASN A 304 13.43 7.99 -1.31
CA ASN A 304 13.98 9.21 -0.72
C ASN A 304 14.50 10.18 -1.77
N SER A 305 13.61 10.65 -2.59
CA SER A 305 13.92 11.63 -3.65
C SER A 305 12.67 12.48 -3.94
N SER A 306 12.86 13.74 -4.31
CA SER A 306 11.75 14.62 -4.71
C SER A 306 11.27 14.40 -6.15
N ARG A 307 11.98 13.58 -6.96
CA ARG A 307 11.72 13.45 -8.39
C ARG A 307 11.80 12.01 -8.91
N GLN A 308 12.66 11.18 -8.34
CA GLN A 308 12.97 9.84 -8.86
C GLN A 308 12.53 8.77 -7.87
N ARG A 309 12.06 7.66 -8.36
CA ARG A 309 11.67 6.49 -7.55
C ARG A 309 12.88 5.60 -7.31
N ILE A 310 13.77 6.06 -6.41
CA ILE A 310 15.03 5.40 -6.00
C ILE A 310 15.24 5.57 -4.50
N ALA A 311 16.21 4.85 -3.96
CA ALA A 311 16.68 5.00 -2.59
C ALA A 311 15.59 4.79 -1.54
N LEU A 312 15.00 3.58 -1.50
CA LEU A 312 14.01 3.21 -0.49
C LEU A 312 14.59 3.40 0.91
N THR A 313 13.99 4.30 1.66
CA THR A 313 14.48 4.73 2.98
C THR A 313 13.41 4.54 4.04
N ILE A 314 13.81 4.02 5.21
CA ILE A 314 12.95 3.85 6.39
C ILE A 314 13.26 4.94 7.39
N ARG A 315 12.24 5.63 7.91
CA ARG A 315 12.36 6.69 8.91
C ARG A 315 11.49 6.40 10.12
N ALA A 316 11.88 6.95 11.26
CA ALA A 316 11.12 6.92 12.50
C ALA A 316 10.71 8.33 12.94
N SER A 317 9.52 8.43 13.55
CA SER A 317 8.99 9.64 14.17
C SER A 317 8.42 9.33 15.55
N THR A 318 8.61 10.24 16.51
CA THR A 318 8.08 10.16 17.88
C THR A 318 7.02 11.22 18.17
N ASP A 319 6.71 12.08 17.22
CA ASP A 319 5.85 13.25 17.37
C ASP A 319 4.64 13.25 16.42
N GLY A 320 4.15 12.05 16.06
CA GLY A 320 2.99 11.90 15.20
C GLY A 320 3.25 12.24 13.73
N GLY A 321 4.50 12.15 13.27
CA GLY A 321 4.87 12.40 11.88
C GLY A 321 5.15 13.86 11.55
N LYS A 322 5.30 14.72 12.55
CA LYS A 322 5.69 16.14 12.36
C LYS A 322 7.16 16.25 11.98
N THR A 323 8.02 15.49 12.68
CA THR A 323 9.44 15.37 12.37
C THR A 323 9.87 13.91 12.24
N TRP A 324 10.94 13.68 11.50
CA TRP A 324 11.41 12.35 11.14
C TRP A 324 12.93 12.24 11.30
N SER A 325 13.42 11.06 11.68
CA SER A 325 14.84 10.76 11.65
C SER A 325 15.42 10.96 10.23
N ALA A 326 16.74 11.07 10.12
CA ALA A 326 17.43 11.11 8.82
C ALA A 326 17.08 9.88 7.95
N GLY A 327 16.77 8.77 8.59
CA GLY A 327 16.38 7.51 7.97
C GLY A 327 17.56 6.60 7.66
N LYS A 328 17.23 5.33 7.42
CA LYS A 328 18.16 4.29 6.99
C LYS A 328 17.82 3.89 5.55
N LEU A 329 18.82 3.93 4.69
CA LEU A 329 18.71 3.45 3.31
C LEU A 329 18.56 1.92 3.32
N LEU A 330 17.42 1.43 2.86
CA LEU A 330 17.17 0.01 2.74
C LEU A 330 17.65 -0.53 1.39
N ASP A 331 17.39 0.20 0.30
CA ASP A 331 17.77 -0.20 -1.06
C ASP A 331 18.06 1.06 -1.88
N GLU A 332 19.24 1.16 -2.47
CA GLU A 332 19.66 2.32 -3.29
C GLU A 332 19.12 2.28 -4.72
N ARG A 333 18.72 1.07 -5.17
CA ARG A 333 18.28 0.81 -6.54
C ARG A 333 16.98 1.54 -6.88
N PRO A 334 16.57 1.51 -8.16
CA PRO A 334 15.20 1.85 -8.54
C PRO A 334 14.20 1.07 -7.67
N CYS A 335 13.25 1.79 -7.08
CA CYS A 335 12.21 1.21 -6.22
C CYS A 335 10.92 2.00 -6.43
N GLN A 336 9.77 1.40 -6.09
CA GLN A 336 8.50 2.10 -6.20
C GLN A 336 7.68 1.95 -4.91
N TYR A 337 6.68 1.09 -4.89
CA TYR A 337 5.78 0.89 -3.76
C TYR A 337 6.41 0.02 -2.68
N SER A 338 6.00 0.24 -1.46
CA SER A 338 6.39 -0.59 -0.32
C SER A 338 5.24 -0.73 0.67
N SER A 339 5.22 -1.82 1.42
CA SER A 339 4.28 -2.06 2.51
C SER A 339 5.02 -2.68 3.69
N MET A 340 4.86 -2.08 4.88
CA MET A 340 5.48 -2.52 6.12
C MET A 340 4.49 -3.21 7.05
N THR A 341 5.00 -4.11 7.89
CA THR A 341 4.28 -4.66 9.04
C THR A 341 5.23 -4.88 10.21
N VAL A 342 4.70 -4.87 11.43
CA VAL A 342 5.47 -5.25 12.63
C VAL A 342 5.24 -6.73 12.90
N LEU A 343 6.32 -7.48 13.10
CA LEU A 343 6.29 -8.90 13.39
C LEU A 343 6.12 -9.18 14.90
N PRO A 344 5.79 -10.42 15.30
CA PRO A 344 5.57 -10.76 16.71
C PRO A 344 6.79 -10.53 17.61
N ASP A 345 8.01 -10.62 17.08
CA ASP A 345 9.25 -10.34 17.80
C ASP A 345 9.61 -8.84 17.87
N GLY A 346 8.75 -7.96 17.34
CA GLY A 346 8.97 -6.52 17.25
C GLY A 346 9.87 -6.09 16.10
N SER A 347 10.37 -6.99 15.26
CA SER A 347 11.07 -6.64 14.04
C SER A 347 10.11 -6.10 12.98
N ILE A 348 10.64 -5.43 11.97
CA ILE A 348 9.88 -4.81 10.89
C ILE A 348 10.09 -5.61 9.61
N GLY A 349 8.99 -6.07 9.00
CA GLY A 349 8.97 -6.61 7.65
C GLY A 349 8.57 -5.55 6.64
N VAL A 350 9.22 -5.54 5.48
CA VAL A 350 8.94 -4.65 4.36
C VAL A 350 8.87 -5.47 3.07
N LEU A 351 7.74 -5.43 2.40
CA LEU A 351 7.57 -5.93 1.03
C LEU A 351 7.64 -4.74 0.09
N TYR A 352 8.48 -4.78 -0.93
CA TYR A 352 8.71 -3.62 -1.79
C TYR A 352 9.09 -3.99 -3.22
N GLU A 353 8.77 -3.09 -4.12
CA GLU A 353 9.14 -3.18 -5.54
C GLU A 353 10.56 -2.64 -5.75
N THR A 354 11.40 -3.37 -6.48
CA THR A 354 12.77 -2.96 -6.81
C THR A 354 13.30 -3.71 -8.02
N GLY A 355 14.49 -3.36 -8.45
CA GLY A 355 15.25 -4.08 -9.48
C GLY A 355 16.49 -3.33 -9.91
N PRO A 356 17.42 -4.02 -10.60
CA PRO A 356 18.68 -3.43 -11.02
C PRO A 356 18.55 -2.34 -12.10
N LYS A 357 17.51 -2.41 -12.94
CA LYS A 357 17.30 -1.47 -14.07
C LYS A 357 16.03 -0.66 -13.89
N SER A 358 15.02 -1.24 -13.27
CA SER A 358 13.68 -0.67 -13.09
C SER A 358 13.12 -1.07 -11.73
N GLY A 359 12.35 -0.19 -11.12
CA GLY A 359 11.71 -0.44 -9.83
C GLY A 359 10.57 -1.47 -9.85
N VAL A 360 10.35 -2.21 -10.94
CA VAL A 360 9.24 -3.18 -11.07
C VAL A 360 9.70 -4.58 -11.50
N GLU A 361 11.00 -4.85 -11.46
CA GLU A 361 11.53 -6.15 -11.92
C GLU A 361 11.31 -7.26 -10.91
N GLN A 362 11.15 -6.92 -9.62
CA GLN A 362 10.91 -7.90 -8.57
C GLN A 362 10.16 -7.31 -7.39
N LEU A 363 9.46 -8.18 -6.67
CA LEU A 363 9.03 -7.95 -5.29
C LEU A 363 10.08 -8.55 -4.36
N ALA A 364 10.66 -7.74 -3.49
CA ALA A 364 11.61 -8.13 -2.48
C ALA A 364 11.00 -7.99 -1.09
N PHE A 365 11.39 -8.86 -0.17
CA PHE A 365 11.08 -8.75 1.25
C PHE A 365 12.36 -8.47 2.02
N ALA A 366 12.29 -7.53 2.96
CA ALA A 366 13.34 -7.29 3.94
C ALA A 366 12.79 -7.35 5.36
N ARG A 367 13.63 -7.78 6.31
CA ARG A 367 13.32 -7.77 7.74
C ARG A 367 14.52 -7.27 8.53
N PHE A 368 14.26 -6.40 9.52
CA PHE A 368 15.29 -5.82 10.38
C PHE A 368 14.73 -5.49 11.77
N PRO A 369 15.58 -5.47 12.83
CA PRO A 369 15.16 -5.04 14.16
C PRO A 369 14.87 -3.53 14.20
N LEU A 370 14.02 -3.09 15.13
CA LEU A 370 13.68 -1.67 15.27
C LEU A 370 14.91 -0.80 15.47
N GLU A 371 15.90 -1.28 16.23
CA GLU A 371 17.14 -0.61 16.55
C GLU A 371 17.93 -0.23 15.29
N TRP A 372 17.80 -0.99 14.21
CA TRP A 372 18.44 -0.67 12.93
C TRP A 372 17.99 0.70 12.40
N VAL A 373 16.71 1.09 12.61
CA VAL A 373 16.16 2.38 12.17
C VAL A 373 16.41 3.49 13.19
N THR A 374 16.39 3.17 14.50
CA THR A 374 16.39 4.16 15.58
C THR A 374 17.78 4.51 16.10
N GLN A 375 18.79 3.66 15.92
CA GLN A 375 20.16 3.99 16.29
C GLN A 375 20.78 4.98 15.30
N ALA A 376 21.21 6.14 15.81
CA ALA A 376 22.06 7.04 15.05
C ALA A 376 23.38 6.32 14.69
N LYS A 377 23.87 6.52 13.47
CA LYS A 377 25.25 6.19 13.15
C LYS A 377 26.16 7.27 13.69
#